data_58d392ab65956a7bc1f1783adc912e72
#
_entry.id   58d392ab65956a7bc1f1783adc912e72
#
_cell.length_a   1.000
_cell.length_b   1.000
_cell.length_c   1.000
_cell.angle_alpha   90.00
_cell.angle_beta   90.00
_cell.angle_gamma   90.00
#
_symmetry.space_group_name_H-M   'P 1'
#
loop_
_entity.id
_entity.type
_entity.pdbx_description
1 polymer ?
#
loop_
_entity_poly.entity_id
_entity_poly.type
_entity_poly.pdbx_seq_one_letter_code
_entity_poly.pdbx_strand_id
1 'polypeptide(L)'
;MWGFIYVVVFLTAFLASVVMKMTADPFHGKYTVKWDESVGTVYADLSYGEGAANKFDLYVPADSSRDSYGLAVYLHAGGFTTGDKQDDQAMLQWLCSKGYVAAGINYTLRDEAHPEASVYGQSVEIRDSIPHVIAEAEKLGYKVDKMAISGGSAGGTLALLYAYRDAEQSPVPVKMVFEAVGPASFHHEDWKNYGLDQNTEAAANLFSVMSGNAITEEMITSGSYDEQVKDISADMWVNENTVPTVCAYGAQDKVCPFDSVKHLVNALEANDVPHEYFELTHSGHALQNDNKLYAAYMDAVEDYLARYIPVK
;
A
#
# COMPACT_ATOMS: atom_id res chain seq x y z
N MET A 1 -18.34 45.13 -22.40
CA MET A 1 -18.62 43.87 -23.13
C MET A 1 -17.48 42.83 -23.02
N TRP A 2 -16.25 43.20 -23.37
CA TRP A 2 -15.10 42.26 -23.28
C TRP A 2 -14.82 41.75 -21.86
N GLY A 3 -14.84 42.62 -20.83
CA GLY A 3 -14.60 42.17 -19.43
C GLY A 3 -15.61 41.14 -18.92
N PHE A 4 -16.89 41.28 -19.33
CA PHE A 4 -17.92 40.31 -18.98
C PHE A 4 -17.66 38.93 -19.64
N ILE A 5 -17.20 38.93 -20.91
CA ILE A 5 -16.86 37.71 -21.63
C ILE A 5 -15.70 36.98 -20.94
N TYR A 6 -14.63 37.70 -20.53
CA TYR A 6 -13.50 37.12 -19.80
C TYR A 6 -13.92 36.51 -18.48
N VAL A 7 -14.79 37.14 -17.70
CA VAL A 7 -15.31 36.60 -16.43
C VAL A 7 -16.11 35.34 -16.65
N VAL A 8 -16.98 35.32 -17.67
CA VAL A 8 -17.78 34.14 -17.99
C VAL A 8 -16.88 32.96 -18.42
N VAL A 9 -15.93 33.22 -19.32
CA VAL A 9 -14.99 32.17 -19.77
C VAL A 9 -14.16 31.66 -18.61
N PHE A 10 -13.64 32.52 -17.74
CA PHE A 10 -12.89 32.12 -16.55
C PHE A 10 -13.73 31.26 -15.61
N LEU A 11 -14.95 31.71 -15.26
CA LEU A 11 -15.83 30.93 -14.38
C LEU A 11 -16.22 29.56 -14.97
N THR A 12 -16.49 29.52 -16.28
CA THR A 12 -16.82 28.26 -16.96
C THR A 12 -15.65 27.31 -16.95
N ALA A 13 -14.44 27.78 -17.28
CA ALA A 13 -13.21 26.98 -17.26
C ALA A 13 -12.86 26.52 -15.83
N PHE A 14 -13.03 27.40 -14.83
CA PHE A 14 -12.83 27.08 -13.42
C PHE A 14 -13.80 25.98 -12.94
N LEU A 15 -15.11 26.16 -13.20
CA LEU A 15 -16.13 25.16 -12.82
C LEU A 15 -15.90 23.84 -13.52
N ALA A 16 -15.58 23.84 -14.82
CA ALA A 16 -15.23 22.63 -15.55
C ALA A 16 -13.99 21.93 -14.98
N SER A 17 -12.97 22.70 -14.60
CA SER A 17 -11.76 22.17 -13.94
C SER A 17 -12.07 21.55 -12.58
N VAL A 18 -12.93 22.21 -11.78
CA VAL A 18 -13.38 21.68 -10.47
C VAL A 18 -14.15 20.39 -10.64
N VAL A 19 -15.11 20.35 -11.57
CA VAL A 19 -15.90 19.13 -11.85
C VAL A 19 -15.00 18.01 -12.35
N MET A 20 -14.08 18.29 -13.29
CA MET A 20 -13.11 17.28 -13.74
C MET A 20 -12.23 16.75 -12.60
N LYS A 21 -11.76 17.62 -11.69
CA LYS A 21 -10.97 17.17 -10.53
C LYS A 21 -11.77 16.37 -9.52
N MET A 22 -13.04 16.69 -9.32
CA MET A 22 -13.93 15.96 -8.40
C MET A 22 -14.41 14.61 -8.96
N THR A 23 -14.38 14.45 -10.29
CA THR A 23 -14.83 13.22 -10.97
C THR A 23 -13.68 12.42 -11.58
N ALA A 24 -12.46 12.97 -11.61
CA ALA A 24 -11.30 12.25 -12.09
C ALA A 24 -10.90 11.17 -11.08
N ASP A 25 -11.17 9.94 -11.43
CA ASP A 25 -10.57 8.79 -10.79
C ASP A 25 -9.23 8.52 -11.50
N PRO A 26 -8.10 8.59 -10.80
CA PRO A 26 -6.79 8.32 -11.40
C PRO A 26 -6.67 6.90 -11.96
N PHE A 27 -7.54 5.98 -11.53
CA PHE A 27 -7.62 4.60 -12.01
C PHE A 27 -8.49 4.42 -13.26
N HIS A 28 -9.10 5.49 -13.81
CA HIS A 28 -9.92 5.43 -15.02
C HIS A 28 -9.12 5.11 -16.29
N GLY A 29 -9.77 4.51 -17.24
CA GLY A 29 -9.23 4.26 -18.57
C GLY A 29 -8.39 3.00 -18.67
N LYS A 30 -7.06 3.10 -18.81
CA LYS A 30 -6.15 1.97 -19.02
C LYS A 30 -6.23 0.89 -17.92
N TYR A 31 -6.53 1.29 -16.68
CA TYR A 31 -6.53 0.40 -15.51
C TYR A 31 -7.92 -0.07 -15.09
N THR A 32 -8.99 0.40 -15.75
CA THR A 32 -10.36 -0.05 -15.51
C THR A 32 -10.64 -1.33 -16.28
N VAL A 33 -11.16 -2.34 -15.60
CA VAL A 33 -11.49 -3.64 -16.17
C VAL A 33 -13.02 -3.79 -16.23
N LYS A 34 -13.55 -4.17 -17.39
CA LYS A 34 -14.92 -4.66 -17.46
C LYS A 34 -14.93 -6.08 -16.92
N TRP A 35 -15.29 -6.19 -15.65
CA TRP A 35 -15.26 -7.46 -14.95
C TRP A 35 -16.46 -8.34 -15.34
N ASP A 36 -16.16 -9.56 -15.76
CA ASP A 36 -17.12 -10.64 -15.97
C ASP A 36 -16.42 -12.01 -15.86
N GLU A 37 -17.17 -13.09 -15.99
CA GLU A 37 -16.65 -14.46 -15.85
C GLU A 37 -15.56 -14.83 -16.86
N SER A 38 -15.45 -14.12 -17.98
CA SER A 38 -14.35 -14.32 -18.95
C SER A 38 -13.02 -13.76 -18.49
N VAL A 39 -13.03 -12.84 -17.51
CA VAL A 39 -11.83 -12.27 -16.88
C VAL A 39 -11.40 -13.10 -15.68
N GLY A 40 -12.35 -13.45 -14.81
CA GLY A 40 -12.06 -14.21 -13.60
C GLY A 40 -13.25 -14.41 -12.69
N THR A 41 -12.99 -15.04 -11.57
CA THR A 41 -14.00 -15.31 -10.53
C THR A 41 -13.52 -14.76 -9.19
N VAL A 42 -14.46 -14.25 -8.38
CA VAL A 42 -14.21 -13.77 -7.01
C VAL A 42 -14.77 -14.77 -6.01
N TYR A 43 -13.94 -15.14 -5.05
CA TYR A 43 -14.31 -15.88 -3.84
C TYR A 43 -14.17 -14.92 -2.66
N ALA A 44 -15.31 -14.42 -2.18
CA ALA A 44 -15.33 -13.39 -1.15
C ALA A 44 -15.41 -13.96 0.28
N ASP A 45 -14.95 -13.15 1.24
CA ASP A 45 -15.07 -13.40 2.68
C ASP A 45 -14.48 -14.74 3.16
N LEU A 46 -13.46 -15.23 2.49
CA LEU A 46 -12.71 -16.40 2.92
C LEU A 46 -11.98 -16.09 4.24
N SER A 47 -11.89 -17.08 5.13
CA SER A 47 -11.34 -16.89 6.49
C SER A 47 -9.88 -17.33 6.55
N TYR A 48 -9.04 -16.52 7.22
CA TYR A 48 -7.68 -16.91 7.60
C TYR A 48 -7.49 -17.04 9.12
N GLY A 49 -8.53 -16.75 9.91
CA GLY A 49 -8.52 -16.81 11.36
C GLY A 49 -9.92 -16.79 11.95
N GLU A 50 -10.01 -16.73 13.28
CA GLU A 50 -11.27 -16.73 14.03
C GLU A 50 -11.86 -15.33 14.21
N GLY A 51 -11.07 -14.27 14.08
CA GLY A 51 -11.50 -12.89 14.21
C GLY A 51 -12.46 -12.47 13.10
N ALA A 52 -13.39 -11.56 13.42
CA ALA A 52 -14.35 -11.04 12.45
C ALA A 52 -13.65 -10.35 11.26
N ALA A 53 -12.53 -9.67 11.52
CA ALA A 53 -11.70 -9.02 10.52
C ALA A 53 -10.80 -9.99 9.73
N ASN A 54 -10.60 -11.24 10.21
CA ASN A 54 -9.69 -12.18 9.57
C ASN A 54 -10.29 -12.78 8.28
N LYS A 55 -10.54 -11.92 7.30
CA LYS A 55 -11.16 -12.23 6.01
C LYS A 55 -10.30 -11.77 4.85
N PHE A 56 -10.39 -12.49 3.73
CA PHE A 56 -9.81 -12.07 2.45
C PHE A 56 -10.75 -12.38 1.30
N ASP A 57 -10.60 -11.63 0.21
CA ASP A 57 -11.23 -11.91 -1.08
C ASP A 57 -10.17 -12.41 -2.04
N LEU A 58 -10.47 -13.49 -2.75
CA LEU A 58 -9.58 -14.12 -3.72
C LEU A 58 -10.15 -13.99 -5.12
N TYR A 59 -9.39 -13.38 -6.01
CA TYR A 59 -9.69 -13.21 -7.43
C TYR A 59 -8.82 -14.16 -8.24
N VAL A 60 -9.42 -15.08 -8.96
CA VAL A 60 -8.69 -16.04 -9.79
C VAL A 60 -8.99 -15.80 -11.26
N PRO A 61 -7.97 -15.80 -12.14
CA PRO A 61 -8.19 -15.58 -13.57
C PRO A 61 -9.00 -16.72 -14.19
N ALA A 62 -9.78 -16.41 -15.26
CA ALA A 62 -10.58 -17.41 -15.98
C ALA A 62 -9.71 -18.50 -16.62
N ASP A 63 -8.47 -18.18 -16.99
CA ASP A 63 -7.51 -19.17 -17.49
C ASP A 63 -6.87 -19.94 -16.32
N SER A 64 -7.34 -21.16 -16.09
CA SER A 64 -6.85 -22.10 -15.06
C SER A 64 -5.91 -23.17 -15.62
N SER A 65 -5.41 -23.01 -16.85
CA SER A 65 -4.65 -24.04 -17.56
C SER A 65 -3.14 -24.00 -17.34
N ARG A 66 -2.63 -23.01 -16.61
CA ARG A 66 -1.19 -22.79 -16.41
C ARG A 66 -0.62 -23.69 -15.33
N ASP A 67 0.66 -24.04 -15.48
CA ASP A 67 1.38 -24.88 -14.49
C ASP A 67 1.58 -24.16 -13.14
N SER A 68 1.66 -22.80 -13.15
CA SER A 68 1.76 -21.98 -11.95
C SER A 68 1.31 -20.52 -12.19
N TYR A 69 1.03 -19.83 -11.09
CA TYR A 69 0.55 -18.46 -11.05
C TYR A 69 1.39 -17.62 -10.09
N GLY A 70 1.52 -16.33 -10.41
CA GLY A 70 1.96 -15.33 -9.45
C GLY A 70 0.76 -14.87 -8.60
N LEU A 71 0.96 -14.74 -7.28
CA LEU A 71 0.02 -14.08 -6.38
C LEU A 71 0.34 -12.58 -6.31
N ALA A 72 -0.66 -11.73 -6.49
CA ALA A 72 -0.57 -10.29 -6.27
C ALA A 72 -1.52 -9.89 -5.13
N VAL A 73 -0.97 -9.54 -3.98
CA VAL A 73 -1.75 -9.08 -2.82
C VAL A 73 -1.86 -7.57 -2.85
N TYR A 74 -3.04 -7.02 -2.58
CA TYR A 74 -3.25 -5.59 -2.38
C TYR A 74 -3.95 -5.34 -1.05
N LEU A 75 -3.33 -4.50 -0.22
CA LEU A 75 -3.79 -4.19 1.14
C LEU A 75 -4.45 -2.81 1.17
N HIS A 76 -5.62 -2.74 1.80
CA HIS A 76 -6.44 -1.54 1.82
C HIS A 76 -5.84 -0.41 2.65
N ALA A 77 -6.18 0.82 2.26
CA ALA A 77 -5.90 2.04 2.99
C ALA A 77 -6.82 2.18 4.22
N GLY A 78 -6.71 3.31 4.96
CA GLY A 78 -7.65 3.68 6.02
C GLY A 78 -7.00 4.05 7.35
N GLY A 79 -5.72 4.44 7.35
CA GLY A 79 -5.02 4.95 8.54
C GLY A 79 -4.99 3.95 9.71
N PHE A 80 -5.02 2.65 9.41
CA PHE A 80 -5.02 1.55 10.38
C PHE A 80 -6.29 1.45 11.26
N THR A 81 -7.28 2.32 11.02
CA THR A 81 -8.51 2.45 11.82
C THR A 81 -9.79 2.29 11.03
N THR A 82 -9.73 2.32 9.70
CA THR A 82 -10.86 2.18 8.78
C THR A 82 -10.45 1.42 7.52
N GLY A 83 -11.39 1.20 6.61
CA GLY A 83 -11.16 0.54 5.31
C GLY A 83 -11.62 -0.91 5.28
N ASP A 84 -11.71 -1.43 4.09
CA ASP A 84 -12.06 -2.83 3.80
C ASP A 84 -11.40 -3.28 2.50
N LYS A 85 -11.10 -4.56 2.37
CA LYS A 85 -10.57 -5.19 1.15
C LYS A 85 -11.40 -4.92 -0.11
N GLN A 86 -12.69 -4.59 0.05
CA GLN A 86 -13.60 -4.26 -1.06
C GLN A 86 -13.34 -2.86 -1.63
N ASP A 87 -12.71 -1.97 -0.87
CA ASP A 87 -12.39 -0.61 -1.32
C ASP A 87 -11.43 -0.63 -2.53
N ASP A 88 -10.61 -1.68 -2.63
CA ASP A 88 -9.60 -1.85 -3.68
C ASP A 88 -10.01 -2.85 -4.77
N GLN A 89 -11.29 -3.14 -4.90
CA GLN A 89 -11.83 -4.09 -5.89
C GLN A 89 -11.33 -3.79 -7.32
N ALA A 90 -11.25 -2.53 -7.71
CA ALA A 90 -10.79 -2.15 -9.06
C ALA A 90 -9.32 -2.57 -9.31
N MET A 91 -8.43 -2.39 -8.31
CA MET A 91 -7.05 -2.82 -8.38
C MET A 91 -6.94 -4.35 -8.44
N LEU A 92 -7.69 -5.06 -7.60
CA LEU A 92 -7.71 -6.53 -7.58
C LEU A 92 -8.21 -7.12 -8.90
N GLN A 93 -9.26 -6.54 -9.48
CA GLN A 93 -9.76 -6.91 -10.80
C GLN A 93 -8.73 -6.64 -11.91
N TRP A 94 -8.02 -5.50 -11.83
CA TRP A 94 -6.95 -5.18 -12.78
C TRP A 94 -5.80 -6.18 -12.70
N LEU A 95 -5.32 -6.50 -11.50
CA LEU A 95 -4.26 -7.51 -11.30
C LEU A 95 -4.70 -8.87 -11.81
N CYS A 96 -5.94 -9.30 -11.50
CA CYS A 96 -6.49 -10.56 -11.99
C CYS A 96 -6.61 -10.59 -13.51
N SER A 97 -7.00 -9.49 -14.15
CA SER A 97 -7.08 -9.38 -15.62
C SER A 97 -5.73 -9.52 -16.33
N LYS A 98 -4.63 -9.27 -15.59
CA LYS A 98 -3.26 -9.51 -16.08
C LYS A 98 -2.83 -10.97 -15.94
N GLY A 99 -3.68 -11.82 -15.34
CA GLY A 99 -3.45 -13.25 -15.19
C GLY A 99 -2.81 -13.64 -13.85
N TYR A 100 -2.76 -12.75 -12.88
CA TYR A 100 -2.36 -13.07 -11.51
C TYR A 100 -3.55 -13.62 -10.71
N VAL A 101 -3.29 -14.50 -9.78
CA VAL A 101 -4.19 -14.69 -8.63
C VAL A 101 -4.05 -13.43 -7.79
N ALA A 102 -5.15 -12.72 -7.51
CA ALA A 102 -5.10 -11.50 -6.72
C ALA A 102 -5.87 -11.67 -5.40
N ALA A 103 -5.39 -11.05 -4.32
CA ALA A 103 -6.04 -11.14 -3.02
C ALA A 103 -6.07 -9.78 -2.32
N GLY A 104 -7.24 -9.41 -1.81
CA GLY A 104 -7.44 -8.32 -0.87
C GLY A 104 -7.66 -8.88 0.54
N ILE A 105 -6.97 -8.34 1.53
CA ILE A 105 -6.94 -8.91 2.88
C ILE A 105 -7.35 -7.84 3.88
N ASN A 106 -8.32 -8.17 4.74
CA ASN A 106 -8.68 -7.38 5.91
C ASN A 106 -7.76 -7.73 7.08
N TYR A 107 -7.56 -6.77 7.96
CA TYR A 107 -6.83 -6.90 9.21
C TYR A 107 -7.59 -6.18 10.33
N THR A 108 -7.33 -6.53 11.59
CA THR A 108 -8.04 -5.95 12.74
C THR A 108 -7.75 -4.46 12.86
N LEU A 109 -8.77 -3.64 12.63
CA LEU A 109 -8.69 -2.19 12.72
C LEU A 109 -8.68 -1.75 14.19
N ARG A 110 -7.92 -0.68 14.47
CA ARG A 110 -7.96 -0.07 15.79
C ARG A 110 -9.23 0.76 15.95
N ASP A 111 -10.09 0.33 16.85
CA ASP A 111 -11.35 0.98 17.21
C ASP A 111 -11.64 0.86 18.72
N GLU A 112 -12.85 1.21 19.14
CA GLU A 112 -13.27 1.07 20.53
C GLU A 112 -13.32 -0.39 21.01
N ALA A 113 -13.57 -1.34 20.09
CA ALA A 113 -13.62 -2.77 20.41
C ALA A 113 -12.22 -3.41 20.44
N HIS A 114 -11.28 -2.83 19.68
CA HIS A 114 -9.91 -3.31 19.54
C HIS A 114 -8.89 -2.20 19.83
N PRO A 115 -8.88 -1.63 21.05
CA PRO A 115 -7.97 -0.55 21.43
C PRO A 115 -6.49 -0.98 21.48
N GLU A 116 -6.23 -2.28 21.50
CA GLU A 116 -4.89 -2.89 21.46
C GLU A 116 -4.32 -3.02 20.05
N ALA A 117 -5.17 -2.94 19.00
CA ALA A 117 -4.71 -3.09 17.63
C ALA A 117 -3.65 -2.03 17.28
N SER A 118 -2.55 -2.48 16.70
CA SER A 118 -1.39 -1.67 16.36
C SER A 118 -0.91 -2.01 14.94
N VAL A 119 -0.11 -1.14 14.33
CA VAL A 119 0.51 -1.41 13.01
C VAL A 119 1.31 -2.72 13.04
N TYR A 120 2.04 -2.95 14.13
CA TYR A 120 2.75 -4.23 14.33
C TYR A 120 1.79 -5.41 14.33
N GLY A 121 0.73 -5.39 15.16
CA GLY A 121 -0.26 -6.45 15.21
C GLY A 121 -0.92 -6.71 13.85
N GLN A 122 -1.32 -5.66 13.15
CA GLN A 122 -1.89 -5.75 11.80
C GLN A 122 -0.90 -6.36 10.79
N SER A 123 0.39 -5.99 10.86
CA SER A 123 1.41 -6.58 10.00
C SER A 123 1.61 -8.08 10.26
N VAL A 124 1.48 -8.52 11.51
CA VAL A 124 1.51 -9.94 11.89
C VAL A 124 0.29 -10.68 11.32
N GLU A 125 -0.91 -10.10 11.40
CA GLU A 125 -2.11 -10.68 10.79
C GLU A 125 -1.96 -10.85 9.27
N ILE A 126 -1.40 -9.84 8.58
CA ILE A 126 -1.10 -9.97 7.14
C ILE A 126 -0.13 -11.11 6.88
N ARG A 127 0.97 -11.20 7.63
CA ARG A 127 1.93 -12.31 7.50
C ARG A 127 1.23 -13.66 7.67
N ASP A 128 0.43 -13.79 8.69
CA ASP A 128 -0.23 -15.05 9.05
C ASP A 128 -1.37 -15.41 8.07
N SER A 129 -1.92 -14.44 7.32
CA SER A 129 -2.96 -14.66 6.31
C SER A 129 -2.42 -15.30 5.01
N ILE A 130 -1.19 -15.01 4.61
CA ILE A 130 -0.65 -15.41 3.30
C ILE A 130 -0.66 -16.92 3.06
N PRO A 131 -0.28 -17.79 4.03
CA PRO A 131 -0.41 -19.25 3.86
C PRO A 131 -1.84 -19.69 3.55
N HIS A 132 -2.85 -19.04 4.16
CA HIS A 132 -4.26 -19.34 3.94
C HIS A 132 -4.73 -18.91 2.54
N VAL A 133 -4.29 -17.75 2.08
CA VAL A 133 -4.57 -17.25 0.71
C VAL A 133 -4.00 -18.23 -0.32
N ILE A 134 -2.76 -18.66 -0.16
CA ILE A 134 -2.11 -19.61 -1.07
C ILE A 134 -2.82 -20.95 -1.04
N ALA A 135 -3.11 -21.51 0.15
CA ALA A 135 -3.80 -22.78 0.29
C ALA A 135 -5.20 -22.77 -0.37
N GLU A 136 -5.92 -21.65 -0.29
CA GLU A 136 -7.23 -21.53 -0.93
C GLU A 136 -7.10 -21.45 -2.46
N ALA A 137 -6.12 -20.69 -2.98
CA ALA A 137 -5.83 -20.65 -4.40
C ALA A 137 -5.49 -22.07 -4.94
N GLU A 138 -4.68 -22.83 -4.23
CA GLU A 138 -4.31 -24.20 -4.60
C GLU A 138 -5.50 -25.18 -4.59
N LYS A 139 -6.40 -25.06 -3.62
CA LYS A 139 -7.67 -25.86 -3.60
C LYS A 139 -8.54 -25.59 -4.83
N LEU A 140 -8.48 -24.37 -5.35
CA LEU A 140 -9.20 -23.97 -6.56
C LEU A 140 -8.47 -24.33 -7.85
N GLY A 141 -7.27 -24.95 -7.76
CA GLY A 141 -6.46 -25.40 -8.88
C GLY A 141 -5.40 -24.39 -9.36
N TYR A 142 -5.21 -23.29 -8.64
CA TYR A 142 -4.22 -22.26 -8.97
C TYR A 142 -2.96 -22.43 -8.12
N LYS A 143 -1.99 -23.17 -8.60
CA LYS A 143 -0.71 -23.34 -7.91
C LYS A 143 0.08 -22.04 -7.91
N VAL A 144 0.30 -21.47 -6.73
CA VAL A 144 1.09 -20.24 -6.55
C VAL A 144 2.56 -20.61 -6.33
N ASP A 145 3.49 -20.00 -7.09
CA ASP A 145 4.94 -20.24 -6.97
C ASP A 145 5.78 -19.02 -6.62
N LYS A 146 5.19 -17.82 -6.61
CA LYS A 146 5.82 -16.54 -6.31
C LYS A 146 4.77 -15.47 -6.02
N MET A 147 5.17 -14.37 -5.39
CA MET A 147 4.23 -13.30 -5.11
C MET A 147 4.84 -11.89 -5.23
N ALA A 148 3.95 -10.91 -5.46
CA ALA A 148 4.12 -9.51 -5.14
C ALA A 148 3.15 -9.12 -4.04
N ILE A 149 3.51 -8.14 -3.24
CA ILE A 149 2.63 -7.54 -2.25
C ILE A 149 2.57 -6.04 -2.48
N SER A 150 1.42 -5.44 -2.18
CA SER A 150 1.18 -4.03 -2.48
C SER A 150 0.09 -3.45 -1.59
N GLY A 151 -0.05 -2.13 -1.64
CA GLY A 151 -1.11 -1.44 -0.92
C GLY A 151 -1.01 0.07 -1.03
N GLY A 152 -2.03 0.76 -0.52
CA GLY A 152 -2.05 2.21 -0.43
C GLY A 152 -2.08 2.68 1.02
N SER A 153 -1.42 3.80 1.36
CA SER A 153 -1.46 4.39 2.70
C SER A 153 -1.13 3.35 3.80
N ALA A 154 -2.02 3.09 4.75
CA ALA A 154 -1.84 2.04 5.76
C ALA A 154 -1.47 0.69 5.14
N GLY A 155 -2.17 0.28 4.06
CA GLY A 155 -1.85 -0.94 3.33
C GLY A 155 -0.46 -0.91 2.68
N GLY A 156 0.00 0.27 2.24
CA GLY A 156 1.36 0.48 1.72
C GLY A 156 2.42 0.19 2.79
N THR A 157 2.23 0.71 4.01
CA THR A 157 3.11 0.39 5.15
C THR A 157 3.16 -1.11 5.43
N LEU A 158 1.98 -1.76 5.50
CA LEU A 158 1.91 -3.19 5.78
C LEU A 158 2.55 -4.03 4.67
N ALA A 159 2.41 -3.61 3.40
CA ALA A 159 3.03 -4.26 2.26
C ALA A 159 4.57 -4.15 2.29
N LEU A 160 5.11 -2.97 2.61
CA LEU A 160 6.54 -2.77 2.78
C LEU A 160 7.10 -3.61 3.94
N LEU A 161 6.40 -3.65 5.09
CA LEU A 161 6.80 -4.47 6.23
C LEU A 161 6.84 -5.97 5.87
N TYR A 162 5.82 -6.47 5.18
CA TYR A 162 5.83 -7.85 4.72
C TYR A 162 6.99 -8.12 3.76
N ALA A 163 7.21 -7.22 2.79
CA ALA A 163 8.21 -7.41 1.76
C ALA A 163 9.66 -7.32 2.27
N TYR A 164 9.93 -6.54 3.32
CA TYR A 164 11.28 -6.29 3.80
C TYR A 164 11.61 -7.04 5.09
N ARG A 165 10.66 -7.10 6.03
CA ARG A 165 10.85 -7.74 7.33
C ARG A 165 10.47 -9.22 7.30
N ASP A 166 9.36 -9.55 6.65
CA ASP A 166 8.74 -10.87 6.78
C ASP A 166 8.92 -11.76 5.54
N ALA A 167 9.56 -11.28 4.46
CA ALA A 167 9.68 -11.99 3.17
C ALA A 167 10.32 -13.38 3.30
N GLU A 168 11.27 -13.57 4.22
CA GLU A 168 11.92 -14.87 4.45
C GLU A 168 10.97 -15.92 5.07
N GLN A 169 9.89 -15.47 5.71
CA GLN A 169 8.87 -16.33 6.31
C GLN A 169 7.74 -16.65 5.31
N SER A 170 7.76 -16.06 4.13
CA SER A 170 6.72 -16.26 3.11
C SER A 170 6.77 -17.70 2.56
N PRO A 171 5.61 -18.38 2.41
CA PRO A 171 5.56 -19.73 1.84
C PRO A 171 6.07 -19.83 0.40
N VAL A 172 5.99 -18.72 -0.34
CA VAL A 172 6.53 -18.58 -1.70
C VAL A 172 7.40 -17.32 -1.78
N PRO A 173 8.41 -17.28 -2.67
CA PRO A 173 9.28 -16.12 -2.77
C PRO A 173 8.51 -14.82 -3.06
N VAL A 174 8.69 -13.82 -2.21
CA VAL A 174 8.31 -12.44 -2.51
C VAL A 174 9.29 -11.89 -3.53
N LYS A 175 8.80 -11.36 -4.65
CA LYS A 175 9.64 -10.94 -5.78
C LYS A 175 9.68 -9.44 -6.00
N MET A 176 8.69 -8.72 -5.53
CA MET A 176 8.64 -7.26 -5.57
C MET A 176 7.55 -6.73 -4.63
N VAL A 177 7.65 -5.45 -4.34
CA VAL A 177 6.59 -4.68 -3.69
C VAL A 177 6.29 -3.43 -4.52
N PHE A 178 5.03 -3.02 -4.57
CA PHE A 178 4.66 -1.69 -5.03
C PHE A 178 3.66 -1.07 -4.06
N GLU A 179 3.83 0.22 -3.81
CA GLU A 179 2.97 0.91 -2.85
C GLU A 179 2.77 2.38 -3.20
N ALA A 180 1.79 2.99 -2.59
CA ALA A 180 1.53 4.41 -2.70
C ALA A 180 1.25 5.03 -1.32
N VAL A 181 1.95 6.13 -1.02
CA VAL A 181 1.74 7.01 0.15
C VAL A 181 1.71 6.32 1.52
N GLY A 182 2.38 5.16 1.66
CA GLY A 182 2.50 4.45 2.93
C GLY A 182 3.58 5.08 3.83
N PRO A 183 3.31 5.39 5.11
CA PRO A 183 4.37 5.72 6.05
C PRO A 183 5.41 4.60 6.13
N ALA A 184 6.65 4.88 5.72
CA ALA A 184 7.72 3.90 5.69
C ALA A 184 8.74 4.06 6.83
N SER A 185 8.69 5.21 7.53
CA SER A 185 9.63 5.59 8.58
C SER A 185 8.94 6.34 9.72
N PHE A 186 9.39 6.13 10.94
CA PHE A 186 8.80 6.70 12.16
C PHE A 186 9.80 7.57 12.94
N HIS A 187 10.58 8.40 12.21
CA HIS A 187 11.38 9.48 12.81
C HIS A 187 10.49 10.67 13.15
N HIS A 188 10.37 11.02 14.43
CA HIS A 188 9.39 12.01 14.90
C HIS A 188 9.57 13.40 14.28
N GLU A 189 10.80 13.78 13.92
CA GLU A 189 11.10 15.04 13.27
C GLU A 189 10.44 15.19 11.88
N ASP A 190 10.14 14.09 11.21
CA ASP A 190 9.48 14.09 9.91
C ASP A 190 7.95 14.22 10.03
N TRP A 191 7.41 13.90 11.19
CA TRP A 191 5.95 13.92 11.44
C TRP A 191 5.42 15.32 11.80
N LYS A 192 5.90 16.34 11.05
CA LYS A 192 5.53 17.75 11.21
C LYS A 192 4.05 18.00 10.97
N ASN A 193 3.41 17.23 10.09
CA ASN A 193 1.98 17.31 9.80
C ASN A 193 1.11 17.10 11.06
N TYR A 194 1.65 16.39 12.04
CA TYR A 194 1.02 16.08 13.32
C TYR A 194 1.63 16.88 14.48
N GLY A 195 2.60 17.75 14.19
CA GLY A 195 3.30 18.54 15.21
C GLY A 195 4.22 17.73 16.12
N LEU A 196 4.59 16.50 15.71
CA LEU A 196 5.39 15.61 16.55
C LEU A 196 6.86 16.03 16.64
N ASP A 197 7.34 16.81 15.68
CA ASP A 197 8.67 17.45 15.68
C ASP A 197 8.83 18.48 16.80
N GLN A 198 7.72 19.01 17.33
CA GLN A 198 7.67 20.02 18.39
C GLN A 198 7.06 19.49 19.70
N ASN A 199 6.57 18.24 19.72
CA ASN A 199 5.88 17.67 20.86
C ASN A 199 6.27 16.20 21.06
N THR A 200 7.32 16.00 21.83
CA THR A 200 7.92 14.68 22.12
C THR A 200 7.00 13.77 22.94
N GLU A 201 6.13 14.34 23.81
CA GLU A 201 5.11 13.56 24.53
C GLU A 201 4.06 13.01 23.55
N ALA A 202 3.57 13.84 22.61
CA ALA A 202 2.63 13.39 21.59
C ALA A 202 3.26 12.34 20.66
N ALA A 203 4.53 12.50 20.30
CA ALA A 203 5.28 11.52 19.52
C ALA A 203 5.38 10.19 20.25
N ALA A 204 5.77 10.20 21.52
CA ALA A 204 5.85 9.00 22.36
C ALA A 204 4.49 8.28 22.44
N ASN A 205 3.41 9.03 22.67
CA ASN A 205 2.06 8.47 22.75
C ASN A 205 1.61 7.85 21.43
N LEU A 206 1.76 8.56 20.30
CA LEU A 206 1.34 8.05 19.00
C LEU A 206 2.16 6.82 18.59
N PHE A 207 3.48 6.88 18.71
CA PHE A 207 4.36 5.78 18.31
C PHE A 207 4.20 4.56 19.21
N SER A 208 3.88 4.75 20.51
CA SER A 208 3.51 3.64 21.38
C SER A 208 2.24 2.92 20.89
N VAL A 209 1.23 3.68 20.47
CA VAL A 209 -0.01 3.12 19.92
C VAL A 209 0.27 2.38 18.60
N MET A 210 1.06 2.97 17.72
CA MET A 210 1.32 2.38 16.40
C MET A 210 2.23 1.15 16.48
N SER A 211 3.27 1.18 17.30
CA SER A 211 4.18 0.04 17.44
C SER A 211 3.63 -1.07 18.37
N GLY A 212 2.76 -0.71 19.30
CA GLY A 212 2.35 -1.60 20.39
C GLY A 212 3.38 -1.70 21.52
N ASN A 213 4.48 -0.92 21.45
CA ASN A 213 5.55 -0.88 22.46
C ASN A 213 5.40 0.35 23.35
N ALA A 214 5.91 0.28 24.58
CA ALA A 214 5.98 1.44 25.46
C ALA A 214 7.13 2.37 25.05
N ILE A 215 6.80 3.57 24.59
CA ILE A 215 7.76 4.63 24.24
C ILE A 215 7.53 5.81 25.17
N THR A 216 8.59 6.32 25.78
CA THR A 216 8.54 7.47 26.67
C THR A 216 9.04 8.73 26.00
N GLU A 217 8.67 9.90 26.53
CA GLU A 217 9.20 11.18 26.06
C GLU A 217 10.73 11.25 26.16
N GLU A 218 11.33 10.66 27.22
CA GLU A 218 12.77 10.57 27.39
C GLU A 218 13.42 9.77 26.23
N MET A 219 12.79 8.68 25.80
CA MET A 219 13.27 7.88 24.67
C MET A 219 13.22 8.66 23.36
N ILE A 220 12.17 9.42 23.11
CA ILE A 220 12.08 10.32 21.94
C ILE A 220 13.18 11.36 22.01
N THR A 221 13.32 12.06 23.14
CA THR A 221 14.32 13.16 23.31
C THR A 221 15.76 12.67 23.17
N SER A 222 16.05 11.45 23.62
CA SER A 222 17.38 10.84 23.51
C SER A 222 17.64 10.11 22.21
N GLY A 223 16.62 9.89 21.37
CA GLY A 223 16.69 9.07 20.15
C GLY A 223 16.79 7.57 20.42
N SER A 224 16.56 7.12 21.65
CA SER A 224 16.67 5.68 22.00
C SER A 224 15.38 4.86 21.72
N TYR A 225 14.40 5.43 21.02
CA TYR A 225 13.14 4.75 20.68
C TYR A 225 13.20 3.93 19.38
N ASP A 226 14.31 3.99 18.63
CA ASP A 226 14.44 3.33 17.33
C ASP A 226 14.11 1.83 17.39
N GLU A 227 14.61 1.12 18.41
CA GLU A 227 14.30 -0.31 18.57
C GLU A 227 12.81 -0.58 18.82
N GLN A 228 12.05 0.38 19.39
CA GLN A 228 10.63 0.26 19.66
C GLN A 228 9.76 0.48 18.41
N VAL A 229 10.23 1.28 17.45
CA VAL A 229 9.52 1.54 16.19
C VAL A 229 10.05 0.71 15.02
N LYS A 230 11.15 0.00 15.19
CA LYS A 230 11.79 -0.78 14.13
C LYS A 230 10.82 -1.73 13.45
N ASP A 231 10.02 -2.46 14.21
CA ASP A 231 9.07 -3.44 13.68
C ASP A 231 7.95 -2.85 12.83
N ILE A 232 7.79 -1.51 12.86
CA ILE A 232 6.84 -0.78 12.02
C ILE A 232 7.49 0.18 11.03
N SER A 233 8.82 0.34 11.05
CA SER A 233 9.62 1.22 10.19
C SER A 233 10.26 0.40 9.07
N ALA A 234 9.63 0.36 7.91
CA ALA A 234 10.07 -0.48 6.79
C ALA A 234 11.48 -0.12 6.29
N ASP A 235 11.86 1.17 6.31
CA ASP A 235 13.18 1.67 5.94
C ASP A 235 14.33 1.04 6.75
N MET A 236 14.07 0.67 8.02
CA MET A 236 15.06 0.05 8.90
C MET A 236 15.33 -1.45 8.60
N TRP A 237 14.56 -2.05 7.70
CA TRP A 237 14.71 -3.45 7.28
C TRP A 237 15.34 -3.60 5.89
N VAL A 238 15.58 -2.48 5.20
CA VAL A 238 16.21 -2.50 3.87
C VAL A 238 17.67 -2.98 3.97
N ASN A 239 18.00 -3.95 3.12
CA ASN A 239 19.33 -4.52 2.99
C ASN A 239 19.56 -4.99 1.54
N GLU A 240 20.73 -5.56 1.23
CA GLU A 240 21.10 -6.01 -0.11
C GLU A 240 20.19 -7.13 -0.68
N ASN A 241 19.41 -7.81 0.16
CA ASN A 241 18.46 -8.86 -0.26
C ASN A 241 17.02 -8.34 -0.39
N THR A 242 16.80 -7.05 -0.13
CA THR A 242 15.48 -6.42 -0.23
C THR A 242 14.95 -6.53 -1.65
N VAL A 243 13.65 -6.84 -1.77
CA VAL A 243 13.01 -7.05 -3.07
C VAL A 243 12.85 -5.75 -3.85
N PRO A 244 12.82 -5.80 -5.20
CA PRO A 244 12.54 -4.65 -6.06
C PRO A 244 11.29 -3.90 -5.65
N THR A 245 11.36 -2.57 -5.66
CA THR A 245 10.33 -1.68 -5.11
C THR A 245 9.89 -0.63 -6.12
N VAL A 246 8.58 -0.42 -6.25
CA VAL A 246 7.99 0.74 -6.96
C VAL A 246 7.13 1.52 -5.98
N CYS A 247 7.40 2.80 -5.78
CA CYS A 247 6.65 3.60 -4.82
C CYS A 247 6.30 5.00 -5.34
N ALA A 248 5.16 5.54 -4.88
CA ALA A 248 4.68 6.86 -5.29
C ALA A 248 4.19 7.68 -4.10
N TYR A 249 4.61 8.95 -4.02
CA TYR A 249 4.26 9.85 -2.93
C TYR A 249 3.90 11.23 -3.43
N GLY A 250 2.91 11.84 -2.80
CA GLY A 250 2.52 13.23 -3.07
C GLY A 250 3.34 14.22 -2.25
N ALA A 251 4.03 15.16 -2.91
CA ALA A 251 4.83 16.17 -2.21
C ALA A 251 4.01 17.17 -1.38
N GLN A 252 2.69 17.21 -1.58
CA GLN A 252 1.74 18.02 -0.81
C GLN A 252 0.91 17.18 0.17
N ASP A 253 1.38 15.97 0.48
CA ASP A 253 0.70 15.08 1.41
C ASP A 253 0.67 15.66 2.82
N LYS A 254 -0.52 15.69 3.42
CA LYS A 254 -0.76 16.16 4.79
C LYS A 254 -1.19 15.03 5.74
N VAL A 255 -1.25 13.80 5.23
CA VAL A 255 -1.61 12.60 5.98
C VAL A 255 -0.35 11.77 6.22
N CYS A 256 0.27 11.24 5.16
CA CYS A 256 1.57 10.61 5.28
C CYS A 256 2.66 11.69 5.35
N PRO A 257 3.58 11.64 6.31
CA PRO A 257 4.71 12.56 6.36
C PRO A 257 5.61 12.38 5.14
N PHE A 258 5.59 13.34 4.20
CA PHE A 258 6.35 13.25 2.95
C PHE A 258 7.86 13.16 3.20
N ASP A 259 8.37 13.86 4.22
CA ASP A 259 9.80 13.81 4.55
C ASP A 259 10.25 12.40 4.95
N SER A 260 9.36 11.56 5.49
CA SER A 260 9.69 10.19 5.91
C SER A 260 10.03 9.25 4.73
N VAL A 261 9.56 9.54 3.51
CA VAL A 261 9.90 8.73 2.33
C VAL A 261 11.38 8.80 1.97
N LYS A 262 12.05 9.90 2.34
CA LYS A 262 13.48 10.07 2.06
C LYS A 262 14.33 9.00 2.75
N HIS A 263 13.93 8.55 3.95
CA HIS A 263 14.60 7.45 4.64
C HIS A 263 14.49 6.15 3.84
N LEU A 264 13.30 5.84 3.34
CA LEU A 264 13.09 4.67 2.48
C LEU A 264 13.95 4.73 1.22
N VAL A 265 13.87 5.83 0.46
CA VAL A 265 14.60 5.99 -0.80
C VAL A 265 16.11 5.91 -0.57
N ASN A 266 16.62 6.62 0.45
CA ASN A 266 18.04 6.59 0.81
C ASN A 266 18.50 5.17 1.21
N ALA A 267 17.65 4.41 1.94
CA ALA A 267 17.98 3.05 2.33
C ALA A 267 18.01 2.11 1.11
N LEU A 268 17.06 2.24 0.16
CA LEU A 268 17.05 1.49 -1.09
C LEU A 268 18.28 1.80 -1.95
N GLU A 269 18.64 3.09 -2.09
CA GLU A 269 19.83 3.52 -2.83
C GLU A 269 21.12 3.00 -2.17
N ALA A 270 21.25 3.12 -0.85
CA ALA A 270 22.44 2.70 -0.11
C ALA A 270 22.72 1.19 -0.17
N ASN A 271 21.68 0.38 -0.45
CA ASN A 271 21.78 -1.07 -0.57
C ASN A 271 21.67 -1.57 -2.03
N ASP A 272 21.76 -0.68 -3.02
CA ASP A 272 21.66 -1.00 -4.45
C ASP A 272 20.38 -1.79 -4.82
N VAL A 273 19.29 -1.59 -4.07
CA VAL A 273 18.00 -2.26 -4.32
C VAL A 273 17.38 -1.68 -5.60
N PRO A 274 16.98 -2.52 -6.58
CA PRO A 274 16.26 -2.03 -7.75
C PRO A 274 14.94 -1.36 -7.35
N HIS A 275 14.81 -0.06 -7.63
CA HIS A 275 13.60 0.67 -7.27
C HIS A 275 13.27 1.78 -8.26
N GLU A 276 11.99 2.16 -8.29
CA GLU A 276 11.50 3.37 -8.94
C GLU A 276 10.66 4.17 -7.96
N TYR A 277 11.04 5.42 -7.74
CA TYR A 277 10.35 6.37 -6.88
C TYR A 277 9.72 7.49 -7.70
N PHE A 278 8.42 7.70 -7.49
CA PHE A 278 7.64 8.74 -8.16
C PHE A 278 7.22 9.82 -7.16
N GLU A 279 7.79 11.00 -7.30
CA GLU A 279 7.38 12.19 -6.56
C GLU A 279 6.31 12.96 -7.36
N LEU A 280 5.07 12.97 -6.86
CA LEU A 280 3.97 13.69 -7.45
C LEU A 280 3.88 15.08 -6.83
N THR A 281 4.54 16.05 -7.45
CA THR A 281 4.86 17.37 -6.88
C THR A 281 3.66 18.26 -6.57
N HIS A 282 2.50 18.05 -7.23
CA HIS A 282 1.28 18.80 -7.04
C HIS A 282 0.18 18.01 -6.31
N SER A 283 0.45 16.77 -5.98
CA SER A 283 -0.50 15.86 -5.36
C SER A 283 -0.32 15.78 -3.85
N GLY A 284 -1.44 15.58 -3.14
CA GLY A 284 -1.47 15.17 -1.75
C GLY A 284 -1.61 13.65 -1.64
N HIS A 285 -2.20 13.21 -0.54
CA HIS A 285 -2.33 11.79 -0.19
C HIS A 285 -3.05 10.92 -1.23
N ALA A 286 -4.01 11.48 -1.96
CA ALA A 286 -4.75 10.72 -2.99
C ALA A 286 -4.09 10.73 -4.39
N LEU A 287 -2.90 11.31 -4.55
CA LEU A 287 -2.12 11.38 -5.80
C LEU A 287 -2.87 11.98 -7.02
N GLN A 288 -3.89 12.81 -6.79
CA GLN A 288 -4.94 13.16 -7.76
C GLN A 288 -4.61 14.33 -8.71
N ASN A 289 -3.47 15.01 -8.54
CA ASN A 289 -3.16 16.23 -9.30
C ASN A 289 -2.09 16.06 -10.39
N ASP A 290 -1.43 14.89 -10.43
CA ASP A 290 -0.31 14.58 -11.32
C ASP A 290 -0.61 13.35 -12.17
N ASN A 291 -1.70 13.37 -12.96
CA ASN A 291 -2.19 12.20 -13.71
C ASN A 291 -1.12 11.54 -14.60
N LYS A 292 -0.18 12.33 -15.18
CA LYS A 292 0.89 11.76 -16.02
C LYS A 292 1.92 10.99 -15.18
N LEU A 293 2.29 11.51 -13.99
CA LEU A 293 3.21 10.82 -13.09
C LEU A 293 2.54 9.60 -12.46
N TYR A 294 1.26 9.70 -12.12
CA TYR A 294 0.49 8.55 -11.67
C TYR A 294 0.43 7.44 -12.74
N ALA A 295 0.18 7.81 -14.00
CA ALA A 295 0.20 6.85 -15.10
C ALA A 295 1.61 6.23 -15.28
N ALA A 296 2.68 7.02 -15.15
CA ALA A 296 4.04 6.52 -15.21
C ALA A 296 4.36 5.56 -14.05
N TYR A 297 3.89 5.86 -12.84
CA TYR A 297 3.97 4.95 -11.69
C TYR A 297 3.28 3.62 -11.99
N MET A 298 2.05 3.66 -12.49
CA MET A 298 1.31 2.43 -12.82
C MET A 298 1.94 1.66 -14.00
N ASP A 299 2.54 2.35 -14.98
CA ASP A 299 3.29 1.70 -16.05
C ASP A 299 4.55 1.01 -15.50
N ALA A 300 5.27 1.63 -14.58
CA ALA A 300 6.39 1.01 -13.87
C ALA A 300 5.95 -0.21 -13.04
N VAL A 301 4.80 -0.13 -12.34
CA VAL A 301 4.21 -1.28 -11.65
C VAL A 301 3.96 -2.44 -12.63
N GLU A 302 3.35 -2.17 -13.80
CA GLU A 302 3.10 -3.19 -14.82
C GLU A 302 4.40 -3.82 -15.34
N ASP A 303 5.43 -3.00 -15.60
CA ASP A 303 6.75 -3.46 -16.07
C ASP A 303 7.46 -4.32 -15.01
N TYR A 304 7.41 -3.94 -13.73
CA TYR A 304 7.99 -4.71 -12.64
C TYR A 304 7.25 -6.02 -12.41
N LEU A 305 5.92 -6.02 -12.45
CA LEU A 305 5.12 -7.24 -12.40
C LEU A 305 5.51 -8.20 -13.54
N ALA A 306 5.60 -7.72 -14.77
CA ALA A 306 6.00 -8.52 -15.92
C ALA A 306 7.45 -9.05 -15.80
N ARG A 307 8.34 -8.30 -15.18
CA ARG A 307 9.76 -8.65 -15.02
C ARG A 307 10.00 -9.63 -13.88
N TYR A 308 9.39 -9.41 -12.71
CA TYR A 308 9.70 -10.14 -11.48
C TYR A 308 8.73 -11.26 -11.15
N ILE A 309 7.47 -11.14 -11.58
CA ILE A 309 6.46 -12.21 -11.49
C ILE A 309 5.79 -12.48 -12.85
N PRO A 310 6.56 -12.81 -13.90
CA PRO A 310 6.03 -12.98 -15.24
C PRO A 310 4.91 -14.02 -15.27
N VAL A 311 3.83 -13.67 -15.99
CA VAL A 311 2.74 -14.58 -16.33
C VAL A 311 3.23 -15.48 -17.49
N LYS A 312 3.29 -16.79 -17.27
CA LYS A 312 3.79 -17.78 -18.23
C LYS A 312 2.64 -18.53 -18.88
#